data_5d0382d5d3308e39a6f2dec6a45b4bfc
#
_entry.id   5d0382d5d3308e39a6f2dec6a45b4bfc
#
_cell.length_a   1.000
_cell.length_b   1.000
_cell.length_c   1.000
_cell.angle_alpha   90.00
_cell.angle_beta   90.00
_cell.angle_gamma   90.00
#
_symmetry.space_group_name_H-M   'P 1'
#
loop_
_entity.id
_entity.type
_entity.pdbx_description
1 polymer ?
#
loop_
_entity_poly.entity_id
_entity_poly.type
_entity_poly.pdbx_seq_one_letter_code
_entity_poly.pdbx_strand_id
1 'polypeptide(L)'
;MKRKVHLKGRFQRYVQWPILMSILLLVMNLCMYPISVKAGVAMSVFVLVYIVIVTVLYVQNRAQIYGELVSFATQYGQVQRKLLKELAIPYALLDEDGRVLWANSAFFTASEKGKKNLRKSISYFFPDFTVDLLPEDDFEDTRTVRFSAEERDYRADVRRVYLDHIMEDNTFVDVEEDDSYLIAVYLFDETEMNKYIRMIKEQRLVAGLIYLDNYDEALD
;
A
#
# COMPACT_ATOMS: atom_id res chain seq x y z
N MET A 1 7.62 -21.55 -13.14
CA MET A 1 6.24 -21.49 -13.64
C MET A 1 6.01 -20.12 -14.28
N LYS A 2 5.70 -20.04 -15.59
CA LYS A 2 5.38 -18.77 -16.26
C LYS A 2 3.93 -18.41 -15.96
N ARG A 3 3.70 -17.45 -15.05
CA ARG A 3 2.36 -16.89 -14.79
C ARG A 3 1.86 -16.19 -16.07
N LYS A 4 0.74 -16.66 -16.59
CA LYS A 4 0.02 -15.98 -17.69
C LYS A 4 -0.77 -14.83 -17.09
N VAL A 5 -0.27 -13.61 -17.27
CA VAL A 5 -1.01 -12.39 -16.90
C VAL A 5 -2.13 -12.21 -17.92
N HIS A 6 -3.38 -12.31 -17.47
CA HIS A 6 -4.57 -12.01 -18.28
C HIS A 6 -4.90 -10.52 -18.14
N LEU A 7 -4.72 -9.77 -19.20
CA LEU A 7 -5.15 -8.37 -19.28
C LEU A 7 -6.67 -8.33 -19.47
N LYS A 8 -7.41 -7.92 -18.43
CA LYS A 8 -8.85 -7.69 -18.46
C LYS A 8 -9.10 -6.17 -18.49
N GLY A 9 -9.81 -5.66 -19.48
CA GLY A 9 -10.22 -4.27 -19.48
C GLY A 9 -10.16 -3.54 -20.83
N ARG A 10 -10.33 -2.23 -20.81
CA ARG A 10 -10.38 -1.33 -21.98
C ARG A 10 -9.21 -1.52 -22.97
N PHE A 11 -8.02 -1.88 -22.51
CA PHE A 11 -6.84 -2.15 -23.34
C PHE A 11 -7.00 -3.36 -24.26
N GLN A 12 -7.64 -4.43 -23.80
CA GLN A 12 -7.89 -5.61 -24.62
C GLN A 12 -8.78 -5.26 -25.82
N ARG A 13 -9.71 -4.33 -25.65
CA ARG A 13 -10.62 -3.87 -26.69
C ARG A 13 -9.88 -3.09 -27.79
N TYR A 14 -8.91 -2.23 -27.45
CA TYR A 14 -8.08 -1.51 -28.42
C TYR A 14 -7.20 -2.43 -29.27
N VAL A 15 -6.71 -3.51 -28.68
CA VAL A 15 -5.88 -4.51 -29.39
C VAL A 15 -6.73 -5.37 -30.33
N GLN A 16 -8.04 -5.52 -30.04
CA GLN A 16 -8.96 -6.31 -30.88
C GLN A 16 -9.56 -5.53 -32.07
N TRP A 17 -9.55 -4.19 -32.04
CA TRP A 17 -10.09 -3.37 -33.13
C TRP A 17 -9.49 -3.67 -34.51
N PRO A 18 -8.19 -3.77 -34.72
CA PRO A 18 -7.61 -4.11 -36.02
C PRO A 18 -8.04 -5.49 -36.53
N ILE A 19 -8.22 -6.46 -35.64
CA ILE A 19 -8.69 -7.81 -35.97
C ILE A 19 -10.14 -7.74 -36.46
N LEU A 20 -10.96 -6.98 -35.76
CA LEU A 20 -12.39 -6.81 -36.11
C LEU A 20 -12.55 -6.10 -37.46
N MET A 21 -11.72 -5.08 -37.74
CA MET A 21 -11.64 -4.41 -39.03
C MET A 21 -11.14 -5.35 -40.14
N SER A 22 -10.20 -6.24 -39.88
CA SER A 22 -9.74 -7.25 -40.85
C SER A 22 -10.87 -8.20 -41.24
N ILE A 23 -11.68 -8.63 -40.27
CA ILE A 23 -12.86 -9.50 -40.55
C ILE A 23 -13.87 -8.76 -41.41
N LEU A 24 -14.17 -7.50 -41.11
CA LEU A 24 -15.08 -6.67 -41.87
C LEU A 24 -14.63 -6.52 -43.32
N LEU A 25 -13.35 -6.23 -43.55
CA LEU A 25 -12.74 -6.11 -44.88
C LEU A 25 -12.81 -7.44 -45.67
N LEU A 26 -12.62 -8.58 -45.01
CA LEU A 26 -12.77 -9.89 -45.61
C LEU A 26 -14.18 -10.15 -46.09
N VAL A 27 -15.20 -9.80 -45.25
CA VAL A 27 -16.61 -9.93 -45.64
C VAL A 27 -16.94 -9.03 -46.84
N MET A 28 -16.50 -7.76 -46.82
CA MET A 28 -16.66 -6.85 -47.96
C MET A 28 -16.02 -7.39 -49.24
N ASN A 29 -14.83 -7.94 -49.16
CA ASN A 29 -14.16 -8.55 -50.30
C ASN A 29 -14.95 -9.72 -50.85
N LEU A 30 -15.53 -10.58 -50.02
CA LEU A 30 -16.37 -11.69 -50.45
C LEU A 30 -17.62 -11.22 -51.21
N CYS A 31 -18.24 -10.12 -50.78
CA CYS A 31 -19.41 -9.53 -51.44
C CYS A 31 -19.08 -8.90 -52.81
N MET A 32 -17.82 -8.59 -53.11
CA MET A 32 -17.45 -8.02 -54.42
C MET A 32 -17.34 -9.05 -55.54
N TYR A 33 -17.10 -10.33 -55.23
CA TYR A 33 -16.92 -11.39 -56.24
C TYR A 33 -18.18 -11.62 -57.14
N PRO A 34 -19.42 -11.64 -56.61
CA PRO A 34 -20.63 -11.81 -57.44
C PRO A 34 -20.88 -10.60 -58.33
N ILE A 35 -20.36 -9.41 -58.01
CA ILE A 35 -20.56 -8.19 -58.83
C ILE A 35 -19.56 -8.15 -59.99
N SER A 36 -18.27 -8.37 -59.70
CA SER A 36 -17.20 -8.41 -60.72
C SER A 36 -15.99 -9.19 -60.21
N VAL A 37 -15.64 -10.27 -60.86
CA VAL A 37 -14.47 -11.08 -60.50
C VAL A 37 -13.17 -10.28 -60.61
N LYS A 38 -13.02 -9.39 -61.60
CA LYS A 38 -11.83 -8.55 -61.73
C LYS A 38 -11.67 -7.59 -60.57
N ALA A 39 -12.76 -6.96 -60.10
CA ALA A 39 -12.78 -6.07 -58.94
C ALA A 39 -12.53 -6.87 -57.64
N GLY A 40 -13.11 -8.06 -57.52
CA GLY A 40 -12.87 -8.94 -56.37
C GLY A 40 -11.41 -9.35 -56.20
N VAL A 41 -10.74 -9.70 -57.31
CA VAL A 41 -9.30 -10.04 -57.28
C VAL A 41 -8.42 -8.83 -56.87
N ALA A 42 -8.70 -7.66 -57.45
CA ALA A 42 -7.96 -6.45 -57.09
C ALA A 42 -8.14 -6.11 -55.59
N MET A 43 -9.40 -6.19 -55.08
CA MET A 43 -9.68 -5.97 -53.67
C MET A 43 -9.01 -7.00 -52.77
N SER A 44 -8.88 -8.25 -53.17
CA SER A 44 -8.17 -9.29 -52.41
C SER A 44 -6.71 -8.96 -52.20
N VAL A 45 -6.04 -8.36 -53.18
CA VAL A 45 -4.66 -7.92 -53.03
C VAL A 45 -4.55 -6.83 -51.98
N PHE A 46 -5.43 -5.84 -51.99
CA PHE A 46 -5.44 -4.77 -50.95
C PHE A 46 -5.71 -5.32 -49.55
N VAL A 47 -6.67 -6.24 -49.39
CA VAL A 47 -6.99 -6.88 -48.13
C VAL A 47 -5.79 -7.68 -47.61
N LEU A 48 -5.06 -8.38 -48.47
CA LEU A 48 -3.85 -9.13 -48.10
C LEU A 48 -2.77 -8.19 -47.59
N VAL A 49 -2.48 -7.11 -48.33
CA VAL A 49 -1.51 -6.09 -47.90
C VAL A 49 -1.89 -5.49 -46.55
N TYR A 50 -3.18 -5.15 -46.38
CA TYR A 50 -3.67 -4.63 -45.07
C TYR A 50 -3.45 -5.61 -43.94
N ILE A 51 -3.79 -6.91 -44.12
CA ILE A 51 -3.59 -7.94 -43.09
C ILE A 51 -2.11 -8.08 -42.72
N VAL A 52 -1.21 -8.05 -43.70
CA VAL A 52 0.25 -8.11 -43.47
C VAL A 52 0.69 -6.91 -42.62
N ILE A 53 0.31 -5.68 -43.01
CA ILE A 53 0.67 -4.46 -42.27
C ILE A 53 0.15 -4.53 -40.84
N VAL A 54 -1.14 -4.88 -40.63
CA VAL A 54 -1.73 -4.99 -39.30
C VAL A 54 -1.02 -6.03 -38.46
N THR A 55 -0.68 -7.18 -39.03
CA THR A 55 0.04 -8.24 -38.30
C THR A 55 1.43 -7.79 -37.85
N VAL A 56 2.19 -7.11 -38.75
CA VAL A 56 3.52 -6.58 -38.41
C VAL A 56 3.42 -5.53 -37.30
N LEU A 57 2.50 -4.57 -37.44
CA LEU A 57 2.28 -3.53 -36.41
C LEU A 57 1.83 -4.14 -35.07
N TYR A 58 0.98 -5.14 -35.10
CA TYR A 58 0.52 -5.84 -33.91
C TYR A 58 1.67 -6.52 -33.16
N VAL A 59 2.54 -7.23 -33.90
CA VAL A 59 3.68 -7.92 -33.31
C VAL A 59 4.71 -6.94 -32.76
N GLN A 60 5.00 -5.84 -33.46
CA GLN A 60 5.96 -4.82 -33.02
C GLN A 60 5.44 -4.04 -31.80
N ASN A 61 4.21 -3.56 -31.84
CA ASN A 61 3.65 -2.75 -30.75
C ASN A 61 3.41 -3.56 -29.47
N ARG A 62 3.12 -4.86 -29.60
CA ARG A 62 2.90 -5.71 -28.41
C ARG A 62 4.12 -5.75 -27.49
N ALA A 63 5.31 -5.85 -28.03
CA ALA A 63 6.55 -5.90 -27.23
C ALA A 63 6.86 -4.57 -26.53
N GLN A 64 6.59 -3.43 -27.18
CA GLN A 64 6.83 -2.09 -26.61
C GLN A 64 5.83 -1.74 -25.50
N ILE A 65 4.53 -1.98 -25.71
CA ILE A 65 3.50 -1.68 -24.72
C ILE A 65 3.72 -2.47 -23.42
N TYR A 66 4.08 -3.75 -23.53
CA TYR A 66 4.41 -4.55 -22.33
C TYR A 66 5.68 -4.05 -21.62
N GLY A 67 6.70 -3.63 -22.37
CA GLY A 67 7.93 -3.09 -21.80
C GLY A 67 7.69 -1.78 -21.04
N GLU A 68 6.94 -0.86 -21.63
CA GLU A 68 6.59 0.43 -21.01
C GLU A 68 5.70 0.25 -19.77
N LEU A 69 4.69 -0.63 -19.83
CA LEU A 69 3.82 -0.90 -18.69
C LEU A 69 4.57 -1.52 -17.51
N VAL A 70 5.44 -2.49 -17.78
CA VAL A 70 6.29 -3.11 -16.74
C VAL A 70 7.28 -2.10 -16.17
N SER A 71 7.89 -1.26 -17.01
CA SER A 71 8.79 -0.19 -16.57
C SER A 71 8.06 0.82 -15.70
N PHE A 72 6.88 1.28 -16.11
CA PHE A 72 6.05 2.20 -15.33
C PHE A 72 5.67 1.62 -13.97
N ALA A 73 5.16 0.37 -13.94
CA ALA A 73 4.79 -0.29 -12.69
C ALA A 73 6.00 -0.47 -11.75
N THR A 74 7.17 -0.78 -12.31
CA THR A 74 8.41 -0.92 -11.54
C THR A 74 8.89 0.43 -10.98
N GLN A 75 8.88 1.48 -11.79
CA GLN A 75 9.25 2.84 -11.35
C GLN A 75 8.30 3.36 -10.28
N TYR A 76 6.99 3.18 -10.47
CA TYR A 76 5.99 3.61 -9.49
C TYR A 76 6.16 2.89 -8.14
N GLY A 77 6.38 1.57 -8.17
CA GLY A 77 6.67 0.78 -6.96
C GLY A 77 7.97 1.20 -6.26
N GLN A 78 9.02 1.59 -7.01
CA GLN A 78 10.25 2.11 -6.44
C GLN A 78 10.06 3.48 -5.77
N VAL A 79 9.29 4.38 -6.37
CA VAL A 79 8.96 5.69 -5.80
C VAL A 79 8.18 5.52 -4.51
N GLN A 80 7.14 4.68 -4.49
CA GLN A 80 6.38 4.40 -3.27
C GLN A 80 7.26 3.83 -2.15
N ARG A 81 8.12 2.86 -2.45
CA ARG A 81 9.06 2.29 -1.47
C ARG A 81 10.03 3.33 -0.94
N LYS A 82 10.51 4.24 -1.79
CA LYS A 82 11.42 5.31 -1.39
C LYS A 82 10.71 6.30 -0.46
N LEU A 83 9.50 6.73 -0.79
CA LEU A 83 8.70 7.63 0.04
C LEU A 83 8.41 7.03 1.42
N LEU A 84 7.96 5.78 1.48
CA LEU A 84 7.72 5.08 2.75
C LEU A 84 8.99 4.93 3.58
N LYS A 85 10.14 4.67 2.94
CA LYS A 85 11.42 4.53 3.63
C LYS A 85 11.94 5.85 4.21
N GLU A 86 11.66 6.97 3.54
CA GLU A 86 12.09 8.32 3.93
C GLU A 86 11.07 9.02 4.84
N LEU A 87 9.93 8.39 5.13
CA LEU A 87 8.93 8.92 6.06
C LEU A 87 9.59 9.15 7.42
N ALA A 88 9.43 10.37 7.97
CA ALA A 88 10.00 10.76 9.26
C ALA A 88 9.32 10.07 10.44
N ILE A 89 8.06 9.67 10.29
CA ILE A 89 7.30 8.94 11.31
C ILE A 89 7.79 7.49 11.31
N PRO A 90 8.23 6.93 12.46
CA PRO A 90 8.54 5.52 12.60
C PRO A 90 7.35 4.64 12.21
N TYR A 91 7.56 3.76 11.24
CA TYR A 91 6.53 2.93 10.65
C TYR A 91 7.02 1.50 10.44
N ALA A 92 6.21 0.52 10.82
CA ALA A 92 6.49 -0.90 10.61
C ALA A 92 5.25 -1.65 10.13
N LEU A 93 5.49 -2.74 9.40
CA LEU A 93 4.51 -3.75 9.02
C LEU A 93 4.88 -5.05 9.72
N LEU A 94 3.90 -5.62 10.41
CA LEU A 94 4.02 -6.89 11.13
C LEU A 94 3.15 -7.95 10.45
N ASP A 95 3.49 -9.22 10.68
CA ASP A 95 2.59 -10.33 10.42
C ASP A 95 1.59 -10.52 11.58
N GLU A 96 0.71 -11.50 11.44
CA GLU A 96 -0.30 -11.88 12.44
C GLU A 96 0.31 -12.28 13.79
N ASP A 97 1.53 -12.84 13.78
CA ASP A 97 2.30 -13.21 14.99
C ASP A 97 3.00 -11.99 15.64
N GLY A 98 2.84 -10.79 15.11
CA GLY A 98 3.52 -9.59 15.61
C GLY A 98 5.01 -9.52 15.28
N ARG A 99 5.47 -10.24 14.22
CA ARG A 99 6.86 -10.18 13.76
C ARG A 99 7.03 -9.08 12.73
N VAL A 100 8.08 -8.29 12.85
CA VAL A 100 8.37 -7.18 11.94
C VAL A 100 8.81 -7.71 10.58
N LEU A 101 7.93 -7.59 9.58
CA LEU A 101 8.23 -7.95 8.19
C LEU A 101 9.01 -6.85 7.48
N TRP A 102 8.62 -5.61 7.74
CA TRP A 102 9.25 -4.45 7.15
C TRP A 102 9.13 -3.24 8.09
N ALA A 103 10.13 -2.36 8.05
CA ALA A 103 10.09 -1.08 8.76
C ALA A 103 10.92 -0.02 8.02
N ASN A 104 10.58 1.25 8.24
CA ASN A 104 11.31 2.38 7.68
C ASN A 104 12.56 2.71 8.51
N SER A 105 13.35 3.69 8.03
CA SER A 105 14.58 4.08 8.70
C SER A 105 14.31 4.70 10.08
N ALA A 106 13.22 5.47 10.23
CA ALA A 106 12.84 6.12 11.46
C ALA A 106 12.51 5.11 12.57
N PHE A 107 11.86 3.98 12.23
CA PHE A 107 11.57 2.90 13.18
C PHE A 107 12.87 2.29 13.78
N PHE A 108 13.85 2.01 12.93
CA PHE A 108 15.13 1.48 13.41
C PHE A 108 15.91 2.49 14.25
N THR A 109 15.78 3.78 13.95
CA THR A 109 16.37 4.84 14.77
C THR A 109 15.67 4.95 16.12
N ALA A 110 14.34 4.87 16.16
CA ALA A 110 13.56 4.93 17.38
C ALA A 110 13.77 3.74 18.31
N SER A 111 13.97 2.54 17.74
CA SER A 111 14.22 1.31 18.51
C SER A 111 15.70 1.06 18.84
N GLU A 112 16.61 1.88 18.33
CA GLU A 112 18.08 1.69 18.41
C GLU A 112 18.58 0.32 17.96
N LYS A 113 17.74 -0.46 17.29
CA LYS A 113 18.05 -1.79 16.76
C LYS A 113 18.37 -1.74 15.27
N GLY A 114 19.26 -2.62 14.84
CA GLY A 114 19.67 -2.68 13.41
C GLY A 114 18.67 -3.44 12.51
N LYS A 115 18.68 -3.10 11.23
CA LYS A 115 17.86 -3.74 10.17
C LYS A 115 18.06 -5.26 10.03
N LYS A 116 19.17 -5.81 10.52
CA LYS A 116 19.45 -7.26 10.51
C LYS A 116 18.47 -8.08 11.35
N ASN A 117 17.69 -7.42 12.19
CA ASN A 117 16.76 -8.04 13.13
C ASN A 117 15.32 -8.15 12.60
N LEU A 118 15.08 -7.92 11.31
CA LEU A 118 13.78 -8.18 10.68
C LEU A 118 13.32 -9.62 10.95
N ARG A 119 12.01 -9.84 11.00
CA ARG A 119 11.31 -11.08 11.37
C ARG A 119 11.36 -11.44 12.85
N LYS A 120 11.90 -10.59 13.71
CA LYS A 120 11.72 -10.71 15.16
C LYS A 120 10.43 -10.06 15.61
N SER A 121 9.90 -10.50 16.78
CA SER A 121 8.71 -9.90 17.39
C SER A 121 8.91 -8.41 17.65
N ILE A 122 7.83 -7.64 17.63
CA ILE A 122 7.81 -6.22 17.97
C ILE A 122 8.37 -5.98 19.38
N SER A 123 8.14 -6.88 20.33
CA SER A 123 8.67 -6.84 21.69
C SER A 123 10.20 -6.90 21.76
N TYR A 124 10.87 -7.42 20.73
CA TYR A 124 12.33 -7.35 20.64
C TYR A 124 12.82 -5.92 20.40
N PHE A 125 12.06 -5.14 19.63
CA PHE A 125 12.39 -3.76 19.31
C PHE A 125 11.97 -2.82 20.46
N PHE A 126 10.79 -3.05 21.02
CA PHE A 126 10.24 -2.29 22.14
C PHE A 126 9.72 -3.26 23.20
N PRO A 127 10.46 -3.50 24.28
CA PRO A 127 10.12 -4.53 25.29
C PRO A 127 8.73 -4.32 25.93
N ASP A 128 8.33 -3.06 26.13
CA ASP A 128 7.03 -2.70 26.72
C ASP A 128 5.86 -2.77 25.72
N PHE A 129 6.17 -2.96 24.44
CA PHE A 129 5.15 -3.18 23.40
C PHE A 129 5.02 -4.68 23.11
N THR A 130 4.15 -5.35 23.86
CA THR A 130 3.92 -6.79 23.72
C THR A 130 2.90 -7.12 22.62
N VAL A 131 2.93 -8.38 22.17
CA VAL A 131 2.00 -8.87 21.11
C VAL A 131 0.54 -8.79 21.57
N ASP A 132 0.26 -8.93 22.86
CA ASP A 132 -1.09 -8.84 23.46
C ASP A 132 -1.72 -7.45 23.29
N LEU A 133 -0.91 -6.44 22.97
CA LEU A 133 -1.38 -5.09 22.70
C LEU A 133 -1.80 -4.87 21.24
N LEU A 134 -1.57 -5.85 20.39
CA LEU A 134 -2.05 -5.85 19.01
C LEU A 134 -3.57 -6.10 18.99
N PRO A 135 -4.29 -5.62 17.97
CA PRO A 135 -5.73 -5.89 17.84
C PRO A 135 -5.95 -7.38 17.58
N GLU A 136 -6.68 -8.06 18.49
CA GLU A 136 -6.98 -9.50 18.40
C GLU A 136 -8.32 -9.79 17.72
N ASP A 137 -9.29 -8.86 17.80
CA ASP A 137 -10.65 -9.08 17.32
C ASP A 137 -10.90 -8.47 15.93
N ASP A 138 -11.72 -9.14 15.12
CA ASP A 138 -12.17 -8.67 13.80
C ASP A 138 -12.99 -7.37 13.83
N PHE A 139 -13.40 -6.94 15.02
CA PHE A 139 -14.16 -5.71 15.24
C PHE A 139 -13.30 -4.47 15.54
N GLU A 140 -12.01 -4.64 15.79
CA GLU A 140 -11.11 -3.55 16.19
C GLU A 140 -10.01 -3.32 15.14
N ASP A 141 -10.34 -2.63 14.05
CA ASP A 141 -9.38 -2.34 12.96
C ASP A 141 -8.23 -1.41 13.39
N THR A 142 -8.40 -0.65 14.48
CA THR A 142 -7.41 0.33 14.92
C THR A 142 -7.33 0.38 16.44
N ARG A 143 -6.13 0.24 16.99
CA ARG A 143 -5.87 0.33 18.44
C ARG A 143 -4.75 1.33 18.71
N THR A 144 -4.94 2.19 19.71
CA THR A 144 -3.89 3.11 20.17
C THR A 144 -3.32 2.61 21.49
N VAL A 145 -2.00 2.41 21.51
CA VAL A 145 -1.24 1.93 22.66
C VAL A 145 -0.22 2.97 23.06
N ARG A 146 -0.04 3.20 24.38
CA ARG A 146 1.02 4.04 24.92
C ARG A 146 1.99 3.18 25.71
N PHE A 147 3.28 3.39 25.48
CA PHE A 147 4.34 2.69 26.17
C PHE A 147 5.57 3.59 26.28
N SER A 148 6.49 3.26 27.19
CA SER A 148 7.75 3.97 27.34
C SER A 148 8.90 3.06 26.94
N ALA A 149 9.88 3.58 26.22
CA ALA A 149 11.08 2.87 25.84
C ALA A 149 12.28 3.82 25.84
N GLU A 150 13.38 3.43 26.49
CA GLU A 150 14.65 4.17 26.52
C GLU A 150 14.50 5.67 26.87
N GLU A 151 13.79 5.95 27.96
CA GLU A 151 13.48 7.30 28.46
C GLU A 151 12.58 8.15 27.54
N ARG A 152 11.93 7.52 26.54
CA ARG A 152 10.97 8.17 25.66
C ARG A 152 9.59 7.58 25.83
N ASP A 153 8.59 8.45 25.74
CA ASP A 153 7.19 8.08 25.76
C ASP A 153 6.67 8.00 24.31
N TYR A 154 6.17 6.84 23.93
CA TYR A 154 5.63 6.59 22.59
C TYR A 154 4.14 6.33 22.63
N ARG A 155 3.44 6.86 21.63
CA ARG A 155 2.10 6.43 21.25
C ARG A 155 2.20 5.62 19.96
N ALA A 156 1.72 4.38 19.99
CA ALA A 156 1.60 3.53 18.82
C ALA A 156 0.16 3.52 18.32
N ASP A 157 -0.06 3.90 17.09
CA ASP A 157 -1.31 3.68 16.39
C ASP A 157 -1.16 2.41 15.55
N VAL A 158 -1.89 1.37 15.93
CA VAL A 158 -1.83 0.02 15.33
C VAL A 158 -3.08 -0.19 14.51
N ARG A 159 -2.92 -0.64 13.25
CA ARG A 159 -4.04 -0.85 12.34
C ARG A 159 -3.89 -2.16 11.57
N ARG A 160 -4.97 -2.94 11.48
CA ARG A 160 -5.06 -4.06 10.53
C ARG A 160 -5.24 -3.56 9.11
N VAL A 161 -4.54 -4.17 8.18
CA VAL A 161 -4.60 -3.87 6.75
C VAL A 161 -4.82 -5.19 6.03
N TYR A 162 -6.04 -5.40 5.58
CA TYR A 162 -6.42 -6.59 4.82
C TYR A 162 -5.82 -6.53 3.41
N LEU A 163 -5.25 -7.64 2.96
CA LEU A 163 -4.55 -7.69 1.67
C LEU A 163 -5.51 -7.77 0.49
N ASP A 164 -6.69 -8.31 0.67
CA ASP A 164 -7.77 -8.35 -0.31
C ASP A 164 -8.20 -6.94 -0.75
N HIS A 165 -8.45 -6.02 0.18
CA HIS A 165 -8.78 -4.62 -0.12
C HIS A 165 -7.69 -3.87 -0.89
N ILE A 166 -6.41 -4.25 -0.73
CA ILE A 166 -5.31 -3.66 -1.50
C ILE A 166 -5.27 -4.23 -2.93
N MET A 167 -5.78 -5.44 -3.12
CA MET A 167 -5.78 -6.13 -4.41
C MET A 167 -7.05 -5.88 -5.24
N GLU A 168 -8.18 -5.51 -4.63
CA GLU A 168 -9.42 -5.16 -5.34
C GLU A 168 -9.25 -3.96 -6.28
N ASP A 169 -8.43 -2.97 -5.94
CA ASP A 169 -8.07 -1.86 -6.83
C ASP A 169 -7.16 -2.29 -8.00
N ASN A 170 -6.53 -3.46 -7.92
CA ASN A 170 -5.71 -4.04 -8.97
C ASN A 170 -6.50 -5.10 -9.74
N THR A 171 -7.33 -4.70 -10.69
CA THR A 171 -8.16 -5.51 -11.61
C THR A 171 -7.38 -6.57 -12.42
N PHE A 172 -6.14 -6.88 -12.06
CA PHE A 172 -5.22 -7.70 -12.86
C PHE A 172 -4.91 -9.09 -12.29
N VAL A 173 -5.32 -9.40 -11.05
CA VAL A 173 -4.99 -10.68 -10.41
C VAL A 173 -6.21 -11.20 -9.65
N ASP A 174 -6.77 -12.31 -10.07
CA ASP A 174 -7.68 -13.12 -9.25
C ASP A 174 -6.81 -13.81 -8.16
N VAL A 175 -6.88 -13.33 -6.93
CA VAL A 175 -6.32 -14.01 -5.76
C VAL A 175 -7.49 -14.71 -5.07
N GLU A 176 -7.34 -16.00 -4.79
CA GLU A 176 -8.26 -16.72 -3.91
C GLU A 176 -8.38 -15.95 -2.59
N GLU A 177 -9.59 -15.82 -2.08
CA GLU A 177 -9.93 -15.19 -0.79
C GLU A 177 -9.12 -15.86 0.32
N ASP A 178 -7.98 -15.27 0.66
CA ASP A 178 -7.21 -15.60 1.84
C ASP A 178 -7.38 -14.41 2.78
N ASP A 179 -8.03 -14.60 3.94
CA ASP A 179 -8.29 -13.58 4.97
C ASP A 179 -6.99 -13.04 5.61
N SER A 180 -5.88 -13.10 4.88
CA SER A 180 -4.58 -12.66 5.36
C SER A 180 -4.53 -11.14 5.50
N TYR A 181 -4.09 -10.68 6.67
CA TYR A 181 -3.90 -9.28 6.98
C TYR A 181 -2.47 -8.98 7.43
N LEU A 182 -2.09 -7.73 7.35
CA LEU A 182 -0.88 -7.20 7.95
C LEU A 182 -1.25 -6.20 9.04
N ILE A 183 -0.38 -6.05 10.02
CA ILE A 183 -0.54 -5.07 11.07
C ILE A 183 0.41 -3.90 10.78
N ALA A 184 -0.16 -2.73 10.53
CA ALA A 184 0.57 -1.49 10.36
C ALA A 184 0.71 -0.78 11.72
N VAL A 185 1.95 -0.41 12.08
CA VAL A 185 2.27 0.27 13.34
C VAL A 185 2.91 1.61 13.02
N TYR A 186 2.33 2.69 13.52
CA TYR A 186 2.86 4.05 13.49
C TYR A 186 3.26 4.47 14.90
N LEU A 187 4.48 4.96 15.09
CA LEU A 187 4.94 5.42 16.40
C LEU A 187 5.06 6.94 16.40
N PHE A 188 4.54 7.56 17.46
CA PHE A 188 4.63 8.99 17.70
C PHE A 188 5.38 9.20 19.01
N ASP A 189 6.46 9.98 18.96
CA ASP A 189 7.19 10.38 20.16
C ASP A 189 6.41 11.49 20.89
N GLU A 190 5.83 11.17 22.04
CA GLU A 190 5.08 12.07 22.90
C GLU A 190 5.91 12.57 24.11
N THR A 191 7.21 12.30 24.14
CA THR A 191 8.08 12.60 25.29
C THR A 191 8.03 14.07 25.71
N GLU A 192 8.28 14.98 24.78
CA GLU A 192 8.25 16.42 25.08
C GLU A 192 6.84 16.89 25.45
N MET A 193 5.82 16.40 24.76
CA MET A 193 4.44 16.73 25.09
C MET A 193 4.08 16.29 26.51
N ASN A 194 4.41 15.07 26.90
CA ASN A 194 4.15 14.54 28.22
C ASN A 194 4.95 15.32 29.31
N LYS A 195 6.17 15.71 29.00
CA LYS A 195 6.99 16.56 29.87
C LYS A 195 6.31 17.93 30.12
N TYR A 196 5.81 18.59 29.08
CA TYR A 196 5.07 19.84 29.24
C TYR A 196 3.78 19.65 30.03
N ILE A 197 3.05 18.57 29.80
CA ILE A 197 1.82 18.26 30.55
C ILE A 197 2.13 18.08 32.04
N ARG A 198 3.24 17.38 32.38
CA ARG A 198 3.68 17.21 33.78
C ARG A 198 4.04 18.56 34.40
N MET A 199 4.82 19.40 33.72
CA MET A 199 5.16 20.74 34.20
C MET A 199 3.94 21.60 34.46
N ILE A 200 2.94 21.59 33.55
CA ILE A 200 1.69 22.34 33.75
C ILE A 200 0.90 21.82 34.96
N LYS A 201 0.88 20.50 35.16
CA LYS A 201 0.20 19.89 36.33
C LYS A 201 0.91 20.24 37.63
N GLU A 202 2.22 20.25 37.67
CA GLU A 202 3.05 20.60 38.84
C GLU A 202 2.96 22.09 39.20
N GLN A 203 2.79 22.95 38.20
CA GLN A 203 2.63 24.41 38.39
C GLN A 203 1.19 24.84 38.73
N ARG A 204 0.25 23.89 38.82
CA ARG A 204 -1.12 24.23 39.24
C ARG A 204 -1.12 24.76 40.67
N LEU A 205 -1.50 26.03 40.83
CA LEU A 205 -1.74 26.61 42.15
C LEU A 205 -2.93 25.88 42.78
N VAL A 206 -2.69 25.29 43.95
CA VAL A 206 -3.75 24.74 44.81
C VAL A 206 -4.08 25.81 45.83
N ALA A 207 -5.31 26.34 45.78
CA ALA A 207 -5.82 27.23 46.84
C ALA A 207 -6.06 26.39 48.10
N GLY A 208 -5.28 26.61 49.12
CA GLY A 208 -5.52 26.04 50.47
C GLY A 208 -6.17 27.07 51.34
N LEU A 209 -7.24 26.70 52.04
CA LEU A 209 -7.83 27.48 53.10
C LEU A 209 -7.25 27.00 54.41
N ILE A 210 -6.50 27.86 55.09
CA ILE A 210 -5.98 27.59 56.44
C ILE A 210 -6.99 28.19 57.40
N TYR A 211 -7.65 27.35 58.20
CA TYR A 211 -8.54 27.77 59.25
C TYR A 211 -7.78 27.73 60.57
N LEU A 212 -7.65 28.85 61.24
CA LEU A 212 -7.04 28.95 62.60
C LEU A 212 -8.18 28.90 63.58
N ASP A 213 -8.27 27.81 64.33
CA ASP A 213 -9.35 27.56 65.33
C ASP A 213 -8.93 28.25 66.59
N ASN A 214 -8.41 28.92 67.08
CA ASN A 214 -8.05 29.68 68.31
C ASN A 214 -7.25 30.92 67.99
N TYR A 215 -7.73 31.76 67.11
CA TYR A 215 -7.06 32.99 66.72
C TYR A 215 -6.74 33.92 67.89
N ASP A 216 -7.63 33.97 68.89
CA ASP A 216 -7.46 34.84 70.05
C ASP A 216 -6.33 34.35 70.99
N GLU A 217 -6.06 33.06 71.10
CA GLU A 217 -4.94 32.51 71.86
C GLU A 217 -3.54 32.61 71.14
N ALA A 218 -3.54 32.86 69.86
CA ALA A 218 -2.31 32.99 69.06
C ALA A 218 -1.76 34.41 69.01
N LEU A 219 -2.47 35.40 69.57
CA LEU A 219 -2.11 36.81 69.61
C LEU A 219 -1.55 37.30 70.95
N ASP A 220 -1.60 36.46 71.99
CA ASP A 220 -0.95 36.69 73.28
C ASP A 220 0.44 36.03 73.30
#